data_06c83a2160141e46654ca794b40d6370
#
_entry.id   06c83a2160141e46654ca794b40d6370
#
_cell.length_a   1.000
_cell.length_b   1.000
_cell.length_c   1.000
_cell.angle_alpha   90.00
_cell.angle_beta   90.00
_cell.angle_gamma   90.00
#
_symmetry.space_group_name_H-M   'P 1'
#
loop_
_entity.id
_entity.type
_entity.pdbx_description
1 polymer ?
#
loop_
_entity_poly.entity_id
_entity_poly.type
_entity_poly.pdbx_seq_one_letter_code
_entity_poly.pdbx_strand_id
1 'polypeptide(L)'
;MYEVASIEDYVRCMLEEAGLPHGCAPVDVVGHGQSGDLIATVGPCVVKFAPGDHPGSAETLAREAQVVRWLGRRVRVAANLWSGAFEGGFCLISERLHGQAVSHVSPHDAADALAATVDLLARLHGLDVADCPYDMSLAAKFALAERHVAAGLVDEDDFDDERAGWTARQALDHAYATRPATERLVLTHGDASLPNFVWSPGRPVGMVDLGRFGLADPWQDLALFLRSAKFNHPHLDATPTSTPPPSCATATR
;
A
#
# COMPACT_ATOMS: atom_id res chain seq x y z
N MET A 1 19.43 10.98 24.17
CA MET A 1 19.12 9.52 24.31
C MET A 1 18.01 9.47 25.34
N TYR A 2 16.77 9.32 24.88
CA TYR A 2 15.63 9.20 25.79
C TYR A 2 15.67 7.80 26.39
N GLU A 3 15.63 7.71 27.72
CA GLU A 3 15.46 6.44 28.43
C GLU A 3 13.99 6.04 28.27
N VAL A 4 13.67 5.33 27.17
CA VAL A 4 12.28 5.00 26.80
C VAL A 4 11.88 3.76 27.58
N ALA A 5 10.98 3.92 28.55
CA ALA A 5 10.51 2.85 29.42
C ALA A 5 9.53 1.89 28.72
N SER A 6 8.87 2.32 27.61
CA SER A 6 7.88 1.53 26.90
C SER A 6 7.75 1.94 25.43
N ILE A 7 7.13 1.06 24.59
CA ILE A 7 6.77 1.40 23.19
C ILE A 7 5.84 2.62 23.15
N GLU A 8 4.97 2.76 24.12
CA GLU A 8 4.05 3.89 24.24
C GLU A 8 4.81 5.21 24.41
N ASP A 9 5.80 5.26 25.29
CA ASP A 9 6.66 6.45 25.49
C ASP A 9 7.44 6.77 24.21
N TYR A 10 7.92 5.74 23.51
CA TYR A 10 8.63 5.91 22.25
C TYR A 10 7.77 6.56 21.16
N VAL A 11 6.52 6.11 21.03
CA VAL A 11 5.54 6.70 20.10
C VAL A 11 5.24 8.15 20.47
N ARG A 12 5.12 8.46 21.79
CA ARG A 12 4.89 9.82 22.26
C ARG A 12 6.07 10.76 21.94
N CYS A 13 7.31 10.28 22.10
CA CYS A 13 8.50 11.03 21.70
C CYS A 13 8.49 11.38 20.20
N MET A 14 8.06 10.47 19.33
CA MET A 14 7.93 10.75 17.89
C MET A 14 6.91 11.87 17.62
N LEU A 15 5.77 11.87 18.33
CA LEU A 15 4.75 12.91 18.18
C LEU A 15 5.23 14.26 18.72
N GLU A 16 6.00 14.27 19.80
CA GLU A 16 6.63 15.47 20.38
C GLU A 16 7.66 16.06 19.41
N GLU A 17 8.55 15.24 18.85
CA GLU A 17 9.52 15.67 17.82
C GLU A 17 8.82 16.29 16.61
N ALA A 18 7.68 15.71 16.23
CA ALA A 18 6.85 16.23 15.14
C ALA A 18 6.08 17.52 15.50
N GLY A 19 6.07 17.94 16.76
CA GLY A 19 5.27 19.06 17.24
C GLY A 19 3.76 18.82 17.15
N LEU A 20 3.34 17.55 17.14
CA LEU A 20 1.94 17.16 17.00
C LEU A 20 1.29 16.94 18.38
N PRO A 21 0.09 17.50 18.62
CA PRO A 21 -0.61 17.30 19.88
C PRO A 21 -1.08 15.85 20.01
N HIS A 22 -0.71 15.19 21.10
CA HIS A 22 -1.12 13.81 21.39
C HIS A 22 -1.86 13.69 22.73
N GLY A 23 -1.71 14.67 23.65
CA GLY A 23 -2.41 14.71 24.94
C GLY A 23 -2.32 13.39 25.70
N CYS A 24 -3.43 13.00 26.35
CA CYS A 24 -3.57 11.72 27.03
C CYS A 24 -4.28 10.66 26.14
N ALA A 25 -4.28 10.83 24.81
CA ALA A 25 -4.88 9.81 23.94
C ALA A 25 -4.16 8.47 24.12
N PRO A 26 -4.90 7.35 24.18
CA PRO A 26 -4.29 6.03 24.26
C PRO A 26 -3.44 5.75 23.02
N VAL A 27 -2.35 5.05 23.23
CA VAL A 27 -1.51 4.51 22.15
C VAL A 27 -1.91 3.07 21.93
N ASP A 28 -2.52 2.80 20.78
CA ASP A 28 -2.85 1.43 20.39
C ASP A 28 -1.77 0.93 19.42
N VAL A 29 -0.93 0.00 19.86
CA VAL A 29 0.05 -0.65 18.99
C VAL A 29 -0.70 -1.66 18.12
N VAL A 30 -0.74 -1.39 16.83
CA VAL A 30 -1.46 -2.23 15.85
C VAL A 30 -0.68 -3.51 15.53
N GLY A 31 0.61 -3.53 15.78
CA GLY A 31 1.51 -4.65 15.57
C GLY A 31 2.82 -4.25 14.92
N HIS A 32 3.64 -5.24 14.64
CA HIS A 32 4.77 -5.07 13.74
C HIS A 32 4.27 -5.39 12.33
N GLY A 33 4.48 -4.48 11.37
CA GLY A 33 4.27 -4.76 9.95
C GLY A 33 5.07 -6.00 9.53
N GLN A 34 4.76 -6.59 8.36
CA GLN A 34 5.52 -7.75 7.83
C GLN A 34 7.03 -7.46 7.72
N SER A 35 7.42 -6.18 7.64
CA SER A 35 8.80 -5.68 7.59
C SER A 35 9.44 -5.41 8.96
N GLY A 36 8.77 -5.73 10.08
CA GLY A 36 9.25 -5.42 11.43
C GLY A 36 9.02 -3.97 11.87
N ASP A 37 8.32 -3.18 11.08
CA ASP A 37 8.02 -1.78 11.38
C ASP A 37 7.04 -1.65 12.54
N LEU A 38 7.27 -0.68 13.42
CA LEU A 38 6.31 -0.31 14.45
C LEU A 38 5.15 0.48 13.82
N ILE A 39 3.93 0.02 14.06
CA ILE A 39 2.71 0.75 13.67
C ILE A 39 1.85 0.98 14.91
N ALA A 40 1.54 2.24 15.18
CA ALA A 40 0.68 2.62 16.30
C ALA A 40 -0.35 3.67 15.88
N THR A 41 -1.50 3.70 16.56
CA THR A 41 -2.50 4.76 16.41
C THR A 41 -2.59 5.57 17.70
N VAL A 42 -2.65 6.90 17.56
CA VAL A 42 -2.79 7.85 18.69
C VAL A 42 -3.76 8.94 18.29
N GLY A 43 -4.98 8.87 18.81
CA GLY A 43 -6.02 9.82 18.44
C GLY A 43 -6.24 9.91 16.93
N PRO A 44 -6.05 11.09 16.30
CA PRO A 44 -6.23 11.29 14.87
C PRO A 44 -5.01 10.88 14.02
N CYS A 45 -3.96 10.34 14.63
CA CYS A 45 -2.70 10.03 13.96
C CYS A 45 -2.47 8.52 13.84
N VAL A 46 -1.75 8.13 12.78
CA VAL A 46 -1.08 6.84 12.64
C VAL A 46 0.41 7.11 12.59
N VAL A 47 1.18 6.44 13.44
CA VAL A 47 2.63 6.50 13.50
C VAL A 47 3.19 5.21 12.92
N LYS A 48 4.03 5.31 11.92
CA LYS A 48 4.84 4.22 11.38
C LYS A 48 6.31 4.54 11.63
N PHE A 49 7.06 3.59 12.16
CA PHE A 49 8.49 3.73 12.37
C PHE A 49 9.24 2.51 11.85
N ALA A 50 10.20 2.75 10.98
CA ALA A 50 11.10 1.74 10.41
C ALA A 50 12.50 1.93 11.02
N PRO A 51 13.01 0.94 11.80
CA PRO A 51 14.36 0.98 12.34
C PRO A 51 15.43 0.99 11.25
N GLY A 52 16.56 1.65 11.51
CA GLY A 52 17.61 1.79 10.51
C GLY A 52 18.46 0.54 10.26
N ASP A 53 18.36 -0.46 11.13
CA ASP A 53 18.93 -1.80 10.93
C ASP A 53 18.15 -2.65 9.92
N HIS A 54 16.97 -2.17 9.51
CA HIS A 54 16.17 -2.70 8.40
C HIS A 54 16.15 -1.71 7.22
N PRO A 55 17.24 -1.58 6.46
CA PRO A 55 17.43 -0.47 5.51
C PRO A 55 16.36 -0.41 4.42
N GLY A 56 15.87 -1.53 3.93
CA GLY A 56 14.81 -1.56 2.92
C GLY A 56 13.47 -1.02 3.42
N SER A 57 13.20 -1.16 4.72
CA SER A 57 11.98 -0.69 5.37
C SER A 57 11.98 0.83 5.52
N ALA A 58 13.07 1.39 6.05
CA ALA A 58 13.21 2.84 6.21
C ALA A 58 13.14 3.58 4.85
N GLU A 59 13.77 3.04 3.80
CA GLU A 59 13.70 3.59 2.45
C GLU A 59 12.27 3.55 1.89
N THR A 60 11.56 2.43 2.10
CA THR A 60 10.17 2.27 1.65
C THR A 60 9.25 3.26 2.35
N LEU A 61 9.43 3.45 3.67
CA LEU A 61 8.63 4.41 4.44
C LEU A 61 8.93 5.87 4.06
N ALA A 62 10.20 6.19 3.81
CA ALA A 62 10.59 7.50 3.31
C ALA A 62 9.99 7.78 1.92
N ARG A 63 9.94 6.76 1.07
CA ARG A 63 9.30 6.83 -0.23
C ARG A 63 7.78 7.01 -0.09
N GLU A 64 7.10 6.27 0.79
CA GLU A 64 5.67 6.46 1.08
C GLU A 64 5.38 7.91 1.44
N ALA A 65 6.18 8.50 2.32
CA ALA A 65 6.04 9.89 2.72
C ALA A 65 6.15 10.88 1.54
N GLN A 66 7.04 10.61 0.57
CA GLN A 66 7.20 11.42 -0.64
C GLN A 66 6.02 11.24 -1.60
N VAL A 67 5.58 9.99 -1.80
CA VAL A 67 4.43 9.65 -2.65
C VAL A 67 3.16 10.34 -2.16
N VAL A 68 2.87 10.26 -0.87
CA VAL A 68 1.68 10.91 -0.28
C VAL A 68 1.69 12.42 -0.52
N ARG A 69 2.85 13.07 -0.37
CA ARG A 69 2.98 14.52 -0.67
C ARG A 69 2.77 14.80 -2.15
N TRP A 70 3.32 13.97 -3.04
CA TRP A 70 3.18 14.13 -4.50
C TRP A 70 1.75 13.92 -4.96
N LEU A 71 1.06 12.89 -4.45
CA LEU A 71 -0.37 12.66 -4.74
C LEU A 71 -1.24 13.81 -4.26
N GLY A 72 -0.91 14.39 -3.12
CA GLY A 72 -1.60 15.55 -2.57
C GLY A 72 -3.11 15.32 -2.47
N ARG A 73 -3.89 16.18 -3.18
CA ARG A 73 -5.36 16.09 -3.21
C ARG A 73 -5.94 15.43 -4.45
N ARG A 74 -5.10 14.79 -5.28
CA ARG A 74 -5.55 14.15 -6.53
C ARG A 74 -6.47 12.98 -6.25
N VAL A 75 -6.14 12.19 -5.22
CA VAL A 75 -6.96 11.08 -4.71
C VAL A 75 -6.94 11.10 -3.18
N ARG A 76 -7.88 10.40 -2.54
CA ARG A 76 -7.93 10.32 -1.09
C ARG A 76 -6.88 9.33 -0.57
N VAL A 77 -5.88 9.88 0.10
CA VAL A 77 -4.83 9.16 0.82
C VAL A 77 -4.76 9.68 2.26
N ALA A 78 -4.19 8.89 3.17
CA ALA A 78 -3.86 9.37 4.51
C ALA A 78 -2.82 10.50 4.40
N ALA A 79 -3.17 11.72 4.79
CA ALA A 79 -2.28 12.86 4.66
C ALA A 79 -1.01 12.68 5.51
N ASN A 80 0.16 13.01 4.94
CA ASN A 80 1.41 13.07 5.70
C ASN A 80 1.37 14.31 6.60
N LEU A 81 1.37 14.11 7.91
CA LEU A 81 1.40 15.17 8.92
C LEU A 81 2.85 15.54 9.27
N TRP A 82 3.70 14.55 9.36
CA TRP A 82 5.14 14.70 9.59
C TRP A 82 5.90 13.48 9.09
N SER A 83 7.13 13.66 8.64
CA SER A 83 8.02 12.54 8.36
C SER A 83 9.48 12.98 8.40
N GLY A 84 10.34 12.14 8.95
CA GLY A 84 11.76 12.45 9.09
C GLY A 84 12.56 11.32 9.73
N ALA A 85 13.87 11.56 9.84
CA ALA A 85 14.75 10.68 10.61
C ALA A 85 14.41 10.77 12.10
N PHE A 86 14.40 9.63 12.77
CA PHE A 86 14.20 9.53 14.21
C PHE A 86 15.02 8.38 14.76
N GLU A 87 15.88 8.64 15.74
CA GLU A 87 16.71 7.66 16.46
C GLU A 87 17.33 6.55 15.59
N GLY A 88 17.95 6.92 14.48
CA GLY A 88 18.63 6.00 13.58
C GLY A 88 17.72 5.26 12.58
N GLY A 89 16.41 5.54 12.60
CA GLY A 89 15.43 5.04 11.65
C GLY A 89 14.69 6.16 10.92
N PHE A 90 13.54 5.83 10.36
CA PHE A 90 12.64 6.77 9.70
C PHE A 90 11.23 6.66 10.27
N CYS A 91 10.63 7.81 10.57
CA CYS A 91 9.26 7.89 11.07
C CYS A 91 8.36 8.61 10.08
N LEU A 92 7.15 8.10 9.89
CA LEU A 92 6.05 8.72 9.15
C LEU A 92 4.83 8.82 10.07
N ILE A 93 4.33 10.03 10.27
CA ILE A 93 3.10 10.29 10.98
C ILE A 93 2.07 10.77 9.97
N SER A 94 0.96 10.06 9.87
CA SER A 94 -0.11 10.35 8.92
C SER A 94 -1.46 10.54 9.61
N GLU A 95 -2.39 11.16 8.88
CA GLU A 95 -3.79 11.21 9.27
C GLU A 95 -4.36 9.80 9.45
N ARG A 96 -5.08 9.57 10.55
CA ARG A 96 -5.87 8.36 10.71
C ARG A 96 -7.15 8.50 9.90
N LEU A 97 -7.29 7.72 8.84
CA LEU A 97 -8.52 7.69 8.06
C LEU A 97 -9.66 7.10 8.90
N HIS A 98 -10.83 7.74 8.86
CA HIS A 98 -12.03 7.23 9.54
C HIS A 98 -12.63 6.06 8.77
N GLY A 99 -12.88 4.97 9.47
CA GLY A 99 -13.45 3.76 8.93
C GLY A 99 -12.67 2.53 9.36
N GLN A 100 -12.86 1.46 8.64
CA GLN A 100 -12.15 0.19 8.84
C GLN A 100 -11.54 -0.28 7.53
N ALA A 101 -10.53 -1.12 7.62
CA ALA A 101 -9.95 -1.73 6.42
C ALA A 101 -11.01 -2.52 5.66
N VAL A 102 -11.02 -2.42 4.34
CA VAL A 102 -12.00 -3.12 3.49
C VAL A 102 -11.94 -4.63 3.69
N SER A 103 -10.80 -5.17 4.11
CA SER A 103 -10.66 -6.59 4.49
C SER A 103 -11.47 -7.00 5.73
N HIS A 104 -11.89 -6.03 6.57
CA HIS A 104 -12.60 -6.27 7.83
C HIS A 104 -14.04 -5.76 7.84
N VAL A 105 -14.54 -5.24 6.71
CA VAL A 105 -15.95 -4.80 6.64
C VAL A 105 -16.91 -5.99 6.80
N SER A 106 -18.09 -5.69 7.31
CA SER A 106 -19.12 -6.72 7.48
C SER A 106 -19.51 -7.34 6.12
N PRO A 107 -19.99 -8.60 6.09
CA PRO A 107 -20.53 -9.19 4.85
C PRO A 107 -21.64 -8.36 4.21
N HIS A 108 -22.41 -7.61 5.02
CA HIS A 108 -23.47 -6.72 4.54
C HIS A 108 -22.90 -5.53 3.74
N ASP A 109 -21.79 -4.98 4.17
CA ASP A 109 -21.17 -3.79 3.58
C ASP A 109 -20.12 -4.12 2.52
N ALA A 110 -19.73 -5.40 2.39
CA ALA A 110 -18.60 -5.81 1.58
C ALA A 110 -18.75 -5.44 0.10
N ALA A 111 -19.95 -5.63 -0.48
CA ALA A 111 -20.20 -5.29 -1.88
C ALA A 111 -20.01 -3.79 -2.15
N ASP A 112 -20.55 -2.93 -1.28
CA ASP A 112 -20.43 -1.48 -1.41
C ASP A 112 -18.99 -1.01 -1.20
N ALA A 113 -18.28 -1.59 -0.22
CA ALA A 113 -16.89 -1.26 0.03
C ALA A 113 -15.97 -1.67 -1.13
N LEU A 114 -16.19 -2.86 -1.72
CA LEU A 114 -15.44 -3.32 -2.89
C LEU A 114 -15.73 -2.43 -4.11
N ALA A 115 -17.00 -2.11 -4.39
CA ALA A 115 -17.37 -1.22 -5.49
C ALA A 115 -16.71 0.16 -5.34
N ALA A 116 -16.77 0.76 -4.15
CA ALA A 116 -16.15 2.04 -3.87
C ALA A 116 -14.61 1.99 -4.01
N THR A 117 -13.99 0.85 -3.69
CA THR A 117 -12.54 0.64 -3.88
C THR A 117 -12.18 0.55 -5.36
N VAL A 118 -12.96 -0.16 -6.17
CA VAL A 118 -12.78 -0.23 -7.63
C VAL A 118 -12.90 1.17 -8.25
N ASP A 119 -13.88 1.96 -7.82
CA ASP A 119 -14.04 3.34 -8.29
C ASP A 119 -12.84 4.23 -7.92
N LEU A 120 -12.24 4.02 -6.75
CA LEU A 120 -11.03 4.73 -6.34
C LEU A 120 -9.82 4.32 -7.19
N LEU A 121 -9.63 3.01 -7.43
CA LEU A 121 -8.56 2.51 -8.32
C LEU A 121 -8.74 3.01 -9.75
N ALA A 122 -9.96 3.00 -10.28
CA ALA A 122 -10.24 3.53 -11.61
C ALA A 122 -9.89 5.02 -11.73
N ARG A 123 -10.19 5.81 -10.70
CA ARG A 123 -9.78 7.22 -10.64
C ARG A 123 -8.26 7.38 -10.57
N LEU A 124 -7.58 6.57 -9.77
CA LEU A 124 -6.12 6.58 -9.69
C LEU A 124 -5.48 6.27 -11.04
N HIS A 125 -5.93 5.18 -11.70
CA HIS A 125 -5.44 4.76 -13.01
C HIS A 125 -5.79 5.74 -14.13
N GLY A 126 -6.76 6.63 -13.93
CA GLY A 126 -7.16 7.68 -14.87
C GLY A 126 -6.43 9.01 -14.69
N LEU A 127 -5.59 9.16 -13.68
CA LEU A 127 -4.81 10.39 -13.48
C LEU A 127 -3.71 10.52 -14.52
N ASP A 128 -3.31 11.77 -14.79
CA ASP A 128 -2.18 12.06 -15.66
C ASP A 128 -0.87 11.50 -15.08
N VAL A 129 -0.12 10.84 -15.92
CA VAL A 129 1.15 10.16 -15.58
C VAL A 129 2.38 11.02 -15.85
N ALA A 130 2.25 12.16 -16.55
CA ALA A 130 3.36 12.90 -17.14
C ALA A 130 4.45 13.31 -16.13
N ASP A 131 4.05 13.68 -14.91
CA ASP A 131 4.97 14.18 -13.89
C ASP A 131 5.27 13.14 -12.79
N CYS A 132 4.91 11.87 -12.99
CA CYS A 132 5.16 10.84 -11.97
C CYS A 132 6.64 10.44 -11.95
N PRO A 133 7.37 10.68 -10.84
CA PRO A 133 8.78 10.33 -10.76
C PRO A 133 9.02 8.88 -10.33
N TYR A 134 7.97 8.11 -10.08
CA TYR A 134 8.06 6.77 -9.50
C TYR A 134 7.85 5.71 -10.57
N ASP A 135 8.94 5.11 -11.04
CA ASP A 135 8.91 4.01 -12.00
C ASP A 135 8.77 2.67 -11.27
N MET A 136 7.66 1.97 -11.50
CA MET A 136 7.35 0.63 -11.03
C MET A 136 6.98 -0.30 -12.19
N SER A 137 7.44 0.04 -13.41
CA SER A 137 7.29 -0.78 -14.61
C SER A 137 7.87 -2.18 -14.44
N LEU A 138 7.48 -3.08 -15.33
CA LEU A 138 8.07 -4.43 -15.36
C LEU A 138 9.61 -4.37 -15.44
N ALA A 139 10.15 -3.45 -16.24
CA ALA A 139 11.60 -3.29 -16.34
C ALA A 139 12.24 -2.94 -15.00
N ALA A 140 11.67 -1.95 -14.27
CA ALA A 140 12.16 -1.55 -12.95
C ALA A 140 12.05 -2.68 -11.92
N LYS A 141 10.92 -3.42 -11.94
CA LYS A 141 10.69 -4.54 -11.03
C LYS A 141 11.62 -5.72 -11.29
N PHE A 142 11.82 -6.09 -12.55
CA PHE A 142 12.77 -7.14 -12.90
C PHE A 142 14.19 -6.77 -12.48
N ALA A 143 14.62 -5.53 -12.73
CA ALA A 143 15.93 -5.06 -12.29
C ALA A 143 16.08 -5.09 -10.76
N LEU A 144 15.03 -4.79 -10.00
CA LEU A 144 15.02 -4.93 -8.54
C LEU A 144 15.10 -6.40 -8.12
N ALA A 145 14.27 -7.27 -8.72
CA ALA A 145 14.27 -8.70 -8.41
C ALA A 145 15.61 -9.36 -8.70
N GLU A 146 16.26 -9.01 -9.81
CA GLU A 146 17.63 -9.47 -10.12
C GLU A 146 18.63 -9.10 -9.02
N ARG A 147 18.58 -7.85 -8.55
CA ARG A 147 19.46 -7.41 -7.45
C ARG A 147 19.19 -8.18 -6.15
N HIS A 148 17.91 -8.41 -5.80
CA HIS A 148 17.56 -9.17 -4.60
C HIS A 148 18.01 -10.63 -4.70
N VAL A 149 17.80 -11.28 -5.84
CA VAL A 149 18.29 -12.66 -6.08
C VAL A 149 19.80 -12.73 -6.00
N ALA A 150 20.51 -11.79 -6.65
CA ALA A 150 21.97 -11.75 -6.63
C ALA A 150 22.54 -11.49 -5.23
N ALA A 151 21.81 -10.75 -4.38
CA ALA A 151 22.22 -10.43 -3.03
C ALA A 151 21.75 -11.49 -1.99
N GLY A 152 20.99 -12.52 -2.40
CA GLY A 152 20.45 -13.54 -1.48
C GLY A 152 19.41 -12.97 -0.50
N LEU A 153 18.67 -11.95 -0.92
CA LEU A 153 17.68 -11.26 -0.07
C LEU A 153 16.25 -11.81 -0.25
N VAL A 154 16.08 -12.85 -1.05
CA VAL A 154 14.77 -13.47 -1.27
C VAL A 154 14.60 -14.61 -0.27
N ASP A 155 13.54 -14.55 0.52
CA ASP A 155 13.13 -15.65 1.38
C ASP A 155 12.42 -16.71 0.54
N GLU A 156 13.08 -17.85 0.32
CA GLU A 156 12.55 -18.94 -0.50
C GLU A 156 11.48 -19.75 0.24
N ASP A 157 11.42 -19.64 1.56
CA ASP A 157 10.40 -20.31 2.40
C ASP A 157 9.07 -19.54 2.43
N ASP A 158 9.06 -18.25 2.01
CA ASP A 158 7.86 -17.41 1.92
C ASP A 158 7.15 -17.49 0.55
N PHE A 159 7.54 -18.45 -0.32
CA PHE A 159 6.85 -18.66 -1.57
C PHE A 159 5.47 -19.29 -1.37
N ASP A 160 4.54 -18.95 -2.28
CA ASP A 160 3.20 -19.55 -2.29
C ASP A 160 3.25 -21.06 -2.59
N ASP A 161 2.12 -21.76 -2.32
CA ASP A 161 2.00 -23.21 -2.50
C ASP A 161 2.38 -23.69 -3.92
N GLU A 162 2.14 -22.86 -4.96
CA GLU A 162 2.47 -23.19 -6.35
C GLU A 162 3.98 -23.17 -6.60
N ARG A 163 4.72 -22.42 -5.79
CA ARG A 163 6.17 -22.24 -5.89
C ARG A 163 6.93 -22.83 -4.71
N ALA A 164 6.24 -23.59 -3.86
CA ALA A 164 6.87 -24.26 -2.73
C ALA A 164 8.07 -25.12 -3.19
N GLY A 165 9.23 -24.85 -2.58
CA GLY A 165 10.49 -25.52 -2.91
C GLY A 165 11.21 -24.98 -4.17
N TRP A 166 10.74 -23.89 -4.76
CA TRP A 166 11.51 -23.20 -5.80
C TRP A 166 12.63 -22.38 -5.19
N THR A 167 13.72 -22.25 -5.95
CA THR A 167 14.74 -21.26 -5.63
C THR A 167 14.32 -19.88 -6.15
N ALA A 168 14.86 -18.82 -5.55
CA ALA A 168 14.66 -17.45 -6.02
C ALA A 168 15.01 -17.28 -7.50
N ARG A 169 16.06 -17.99 -7.97
CA ARG A 169 16.46 -17.98 -9.37
C ARG A 169 15.41 -18.62 -10.26
N GLN A 170 14.86 -19.77 -9.88
CA GLN A 170 13.80 -20.44 -10.65
C GLN A 170 12.54 -19.57 -10.74
N ALA A 171 12.15 -18.89 -9.64
CA ALA A 171 11.02 -17.98 -9.63
C ALA A 171 11.25 -16.79 -10.58
N LEU A 172 12.45 -16.22 -10.58
CA LEU A 172 12.82 -15.12 -11.47
C LEU A 172 12.82 -15.54 -12.94
N ASP A 173 13.41 -16.69 -13.27
CA ASP A 173 13.46 -17.21 -14.64
C ASP A 173 12.04 -17.50 -15.17
N HIS A 174 11.16 -18.05 -14.33
CA HIS A 174 9.76 -18.23 -14.65
C HIS A 174 9.04 -16.90 -14.90
N ALA A 175 9.26 -15.89 -14.06
CA ALA A 175 8.70 -14.56 -14.25
C ALA A 175 9.12 -13.94 -15.58
N TYR A 176 10.40 -14.10 -15.99
CA TYR A 176 10.88 -13.67 -17.30
C TYR A 176 10.19 -14.41 -18.45
N ALA A 177 9.99 -15.72 -18.33
CA ALA A 177 9.36 -16.55 -19.36
C ALA A 177 7.87 -16.22 -19.55
N THR A 178 7.20 -15.78 -18.48
CA THR A 178 5.74 -15.53 -18.45
C THR A 178 5.39 -14.03 -18.51
N ARG A 179 6.39 -13.15 -18.57
CA ARG A 179 6.13 -11.70 -18.60
C ARG A 179 5.31 -11.30 -19.82
N PRO A 180 4.36 -10.35 -19.69
CA PRO A 180 3.65 -9.81 -20.84
C PRO A 180 4.61 -9.09 -21.79
N ALA A 181 4.29 -9.14 -23.09
CA ALA A 181 5.11 -8.49 -24.12
C ALA A 181 4.99 -6.95 -24.09
N THR A 182 3.89 -6.45 -23.58
CA THR A 182 3.58 -5.01 -23.49
C THR A 182 2.93 -4.71 -22.16
N GLU A 183 3.13 -3.49 -21.64
CA GLU A 183 2.46 -2.95 -20.47
C GLU A 183 1.85 -1.59 -20.79
N ARG A 184 0.73 -1.25 -20.16
CA ARG A 184 0.14 0.08 -20.18
C ARG A 184 0.46 0.77 -18.88
N LEU A 185 1.28 1.81 -18.91
CA LEU A 185 1.67 2.53 -17.70
C LEU A 185 0.55 3.48 -17.25
N VAL A 186 0.08 3.26 -16.03
CA VAL A 186 -0.83 4.13 -15.28
C VAL A 186 -0.27 4.37 -13.89
N LEU A 187 -0.85 5.27 -13.12
CA LEU A 187 -0.54 5.38 -11.70
C LEU A 187 -1.19 4.21 -10.96
N THR A 188 -0.38 3.37 -10.31
CA THR A 188 -0.85 2.22 -9.54
C THR A 188 -0.58 2.41 -8.05
N HIS A 189 -1.39 1.80 -7.20
CA HIS A 189 -1.12 1.66 -5.77
C HIS A 189 0.16 0.84 -5.53
N GLY A 190 0.33 -0.21 -6.32
CA GLY A 190 1.46 -1.12 -6.24
C GLY A 190 1.30 -2.26 -5.23
N ASP A 191 0.38 -2.11 -4.28
CA ASP A 191 -0.09 -3.14 -3.34
C ASP A 191 -1.58 -2.93 -3.04
N ALA A 192 -2.44 -3.15 -4.03
CA ALA A 192 -3.88 -2.92 -3.93
C ALA A 192 -4.62 -4.05 -3.19
N SER A 193 -4.05 -4.54 -2.09
CA SER A 193 -4.71 -5.49 -1.19
C SER A 193 -5.73 -4.78 -0.29
N LEU A 194 -6.82 -5.46 0.09
CA LEU A 194 -7.93 -4.85 0.82
C LEU A 194 -7.58 -4.21 2.18
N PRO A 195 -6.58 -4.68 2.94
CA PRO A 195 -6.12 -4.00 4.15
C PRO A 195 -5.67 -2.55 3.91
N ASN A 196 -5.21 -2.24 2.69
CA ASN A 196 -4.66 -0.93 2.31
C ASN A 196 -5.73 0.08 1.88
N PHE A 197 -7.01 -0.28 1.99
CA PHE A 197 -8.14 0.62 1.73
C PHE A 197 -9.00 0.77 2.98
N VAL A 198 -9.29 2.02 3.34
CA VAL A 198 -10.12 2.34 4.51
C VAL A 198 -11.48 2.84 4.03
N TRP A 199 -12.53 2.16 4.45
CA TRP A 199 -13.90 2.44 4.05
C TRP A 199 -14.80 2.72 5.27
N SER A 200 -15.80 3.56 5.06
CA SER A 200 -16.88 3.84 5.99
C SER A 200 -18.15 4.21 5.21
N PRO A 201 -19.33 3.79 5.64
CA PRO A 201 -20.58 4.16 4.97
C PRO A 201 -20.72 5.67 4.76
N GLY A 202 -21.11 6.07 3.55
CA GLY A 202 -21.32 7.47 3.19
C GLY A 202 -20.04 8.34 3.11
N ARG A 203 -18.84 7.75 3.16
CA ARG A 203 -17.56 8.45 2.99
C ARG A 203 -16.77 7.88 1.84
N PRO A 204 -15.96 8.70 1.13
CA PRO A 204 -15.03 8.20 0.14
C PRO A 204 -14.03 7.21 0.76
N VAL A 205 -13.74 6.13 0.05
CA VAL A 205 -12.62 5.25 0.38
C VAL A 205 -11.31 6.02 0.34
N GLY A 206 -10.39 5.74 1.23
CA GLY A 206 -9.02 6.25 1.22
C GLY A 206 -8.00 5.14 1.13
N MET A 207 -6.82 5.46 0.60
CA MET A 207 -5.67 4.55 0.48
C MET A 207 -4.63 4.83 1.55
N VAL A 208 -3.97 3.76 2.00
CA VAL A 208 -2.81 3.79 2.90
C VAL A 208 -1.73 2.85 2.34
N ASP A 209 -0.52 2.93 2.86
CA ASP A 209 0.60 2.07 2.48
C ASP A 209 1.00 2.17 1.00
N LEU A 210 1.46 3.36 0.64
CA LEU A 210 1.83 3.74 -0.73
C LEU A 210 3.32 3.57 -1.03
N GLY A 211 4.05 2.80 -0.24
CA GLY A 211 5.48 2.56 -0.45
C GLY A 211 5.82 1.92 -1.81
N ARG A 212 4.86 1.22 -2.41
CA ARG A 212 5.00 0.57 -3.73
C ARG A 212 4.31 1.30 -4.88
N PHE A 213 3.79 2.50 -4.62
CA PHE A 213 3.12 3.32 -5.63
C PHE A 213 4.04 3.67 -6.80
N GLY A 214 3.48 3.76 -8.01
CA GLY A 214 4.21 4.25 -9.18
C GLY A 214 3.59 3.89 -10.51
N LEU A 215 4.32 4.18 -11.57
CA LEU A 215 3.93 3.85 -12.95
C LEU A 215 4.10 2.35 -13.17
N ALA A 216 2.99 1.65 -13.39
CA ALA A 216 2.98 0.23 -13.71
C ALA A 216 1.71 -0.13 -14.52
N ASP A 217 1.60 -1.39 -14.92
CA ASP A 217 0.39 -1.89 -15.56
C ASP A 217 -0.75 -2.02 -14.54
N PRO A 218 -1.99 -1.56 -14.86
CA PRO A 218 -3.14 -1.63 -13.97
C PRO A 218 -3.49 -3.06 -13.53
N TRP A 219 -3.12 -4.08 -14.29
CA TRP A 219 -3.32 -5.47 -13.90
C TRP A 219 -2.60 -5.85 -12.62
N GLN A 220 -1.54 -5.12 -12.26
CA GLN A 220 -0.87 -5.32 -10.98
C GLN A 220 -1.82 -5.05 -9.80
N ASP A 221 -2.49 -3.90 -9.81
CA ASP A 221 -3.45 -3.56 -8.76
C ASP A 221 -4.67 -4.47 -8.81
N LEU A 222 -5.21 -4.74 -10.02
CA LEU A 222 -6.39 -5.57 -10.19
C LEU A 222 -6.18 -7.01 -9.72
N ALA A 223 -5.01 -7.61 -10.00
CA ALA A 223 -4.69 -8.96 -9.56
C ALA A 223 -4.60 -9.06 -8.03
N LEU A 224 -3.94 -8.11 -7.38
CA LEU A 224 -3.82 -8.06 -5.92
C LEU A 224 -5.18 -7.80 -5.27
N PHE A 225 -5.96 -6.86 -5.81
CA PHE A 225 -7.31 -6.58 -5.34
C PHE A 225 -8.21 -7.82 -5.41
N LEU A 226 -8.28 -8.50 -6.56
CA LEU A 226 -9.11 -9.68 -6.75
C LEU A 226 -8.68 -10.84 -5.85
N ARG A 227 -7.37 -11.09 -5.72
CA ARG A 227 -6.83 -12.11 -4.81
C ARG A 227 -7.24 -11.81 -3.37
N SER A 228 -7.07 -10.56 -2.94
CA SER A 228 -7.40 -10.12 -1.58
C SER A 228 -8.91 -10.14 -1.33
N ALA A 229 -9.73 -9.76 -2.32
CA ALA A 229 -11.19 -9.83 -2.22
C ALA A 229 -11.67 -11.28 -2.05
N LYS A 230 -11.15 -12.21 -2.85
CA LYS A 230 -11.48 -13.64 -2.75
C LYS A 230 -11.09 -14.21 -1.39
N PHE A 231 -9.95 -13.80 -0.84
CA PHE A 231 -9.47 -14.28 0.45
C PHE A 231 -10.31 -13.73 1.64
N ASN A 232 -10.59 -12.42 1.64
CA ASN A 232 -11.24 -11.76 2.78
C ASN A 232 -12.78 -11.84 2.72
N HIS A 233 -13.35 -11.94 1.51
CA HIS A 233 -14.80 -11.98 1.29
C HIS A 233 -15.21 -13.16 0.39
N PRO A 234 -14.93 -14.42 0.79
CA PRO A 234 -15.18 -15.60 -0.04
C PRO A 234 -16.68 -15.86 -0.30
N HIS A 235 -17.57 -15.19 0.44
CA HIS A 235 -19.02 -15.27 0.28
C HIS A 235 -19.55 -14.42 -0.90
N LEU A 236 -18.73 -13.51 -1.42
CA LEU A 236 -19.05 -12.76 -2.62
C LEU A 236 -18.47 -13.53 -3.81
N ASP A 237 -19.33 -14.13 -4.63
CA ASP A 237 -18.90 -14.70 -5.90
C ASP A 237 -18.17 -13.62 -6.70
N ALA A 238 -16.86 -13.82 -6.90
CA ALA A 238 -16.01 -12.91 -7.67
C ALA A 238 -16.28 -12.99 -9.18
N THR A 239 -17.47 -13.41 -9.60
CA THR A 239 -17.95 -13.29 -10.96
C THR A 239 -18.37 -11.84 -11.17
N PRO A 240 -17.68 -11.06 -12.03
CA PRO A 240 -18.20 -9.75 -12.43
C PRO A 240 -19.59 -9.98 -13.00
N THR A 241 -20.60 -9.39 -12.36
CA THR A 241 -21.92 -9.26 -13.00
C THR A 241 -21.66 -8.59 -14.35
N SER A 242 -21.93 -9.31 -15.43
CA SER A 242 -21.69 -8.91 -16.81
C SER A 242 -22.60 -7.76 -17.19
N THR A 243 -22.28 -6.57 -16.73
CA THR A 243 -22.79 -5.34 -17.33
C THR A 243 -21.59 -4.66 -17.97
N PRO A 244 -21.45 -4.75 -19.30
CA PRO A 244 -20.40 -3.99 -19.98
C PRO A 244 -20.65 -2.50 -19.71
N PRO A 245 -19.60 -1.68 -19.52
CA PRO A 245 -19.76 -0.24 -19.43
C PRO A 245 -20.52 0.26 -20.67
N PRO A 246 -21.38 1.29 -20.52
CA PRO A 246 -22.08 1.83 -21.66
C PRO A 246 -21.07 2.22 -22.73
N SER A 247 -21.24 1.66 -23.91
CA SER A 247 -20.44 1.97 -25.10
C SER A 247 -20.46 3.47 -25.30
N CYS A 248 -19.30 4.10 -25.29
CA CYS A 248 -19.14 5.48 -25.71
C CYS A 248 -19.54 5.52 -27.20
N ALA A 249 -20.76 5.91 -27.46
CA ALA A 249 -21.26 6.10 -28.83
C ALA A 249 -20.39 7.18 -29.46
N THR A 250 -19.65 6.80 -30.47
CA THR A 250 -18.97 7.71 -31.40
C THR A 250 -19.99 8.70 -31.94
N ALA A 251 -19.94 9.92 -31.46
CA ALA A 251 -20.62 11.04 -32.14
C ALA A 251 -19.82 11.37 -33.40
N THR A 252 -20.27 10.80 -34.52
CA THR A 252 -19.92 11.27 -35.86
C THR A 252 -20.79 12.48 -36.16
N ARG A 253 -20.20 13.69 -36.18
CA ARG A 253 -20.41 14.78 -37.14
C ARG A 253 -19.46 15.91 -36.88
#